data_28262203c78596878701bbaf7f699127
#
_entry.id   28262203c78596878701bbaf7f699127
#
_cell.length_a   1.000
_cell.length_b   1.000
_cell.length_c   1.000
_cell.angle_alpha   90.00
_cell.angle_beta   90.00
_cell.angle_gamma   90.00
#
_symmetry.space_group_name_H-M   'P 1'
#
loop_
_entity.id
_entity.type
_entity.pdbx_description
1 polymer ?
#
loop_
_entity_poly.entity_id
_entity_poly.type
_entity_poly.pdbx_seq_one_letter_code
_entity_poly.pdbx_strand_id
1 'polypeptide(L)'
;PGSGRSTLAYAFAAELIADPGDERAQHQVLARTHPDLTALRTEQVVIRIDEARRLVERASFAPSLGRHRVIVVEDADRMAERTSNVLLKALEEPPEKTVWVLCAPSDADLLPTIRSRVRVLRLREPSVADVAGLIVERTGVSAEVAEESARHAQRHIGMAQRLATDDDARARRAQTLAAVLAVRGIGDAVEVAGQIVRLATDDAKALTATRDEEERRALLRMLGVAEGAAVPPSVRGQVNALEDDQKRRATRSLRDGIDRVLTDLQSLFRDVVMIQYGREADLVNVERLDALRALATQWTPARTLGVLDRISVTRRNLEQNAAPLLALESLMITVANGSAP
;
A
#
# COMPACT_ATOMS: atom_id res chain seq x y z
N PRO A 1 1.18 -3.36 0.22
CA PRO A 1 1.03 -4.30 -0.91
C PRO A 1 2.28 -4.26 -1.81
N GLY A 2 2.73 -5.44 -2.33
CA GLY A 2 3.86 -5.50 -3.26
C GLY A 2 5.26 -5.74 -2.66
N SER A 3 5.36 -6.04 -1.36
CA SER A 3 6.62 -6.44 -0.70
C SER A 3 6.88 -7.95 -0.71
N GLY A 4 6.08 -8.74 -1.45
CA GLY A 4 6.20 -10.20 -1.50
C GLY A 4 5.53 -10.96 -0.35
N ARG A 5 5.03 -10.28 0.69
CA ARG A 5 4.39 -10.93 1.86
C ARG A 5 3.21 -11.81 1.47
N SER A 6 2.25 -11.26 0.73
CA SER A 6 1.08 -12.02 0.28
C SER A 6 1.48 -13.16 -0.65
N THR A 7 2.47 -12.96 -1.53
CA THR A 7 2.99 -14.02 -2.42
C THR A 7 3.52 -15.20 -1.60
N LEU A 8 4.33 -14.94 -0.57
CA LEU A 8 4.83 -15.99 0.32
C LEU A 8 3.71 -16.63 1.12
N ALA A 9 2.74 -15.84 1.62
CA ALA A 9 1.59 -16.37 2.36
C ALA A 9 0.77 -17.34 1.53
N TYR A 10 0.51 -17.03 0.25
CA TYR A 10 -0.22 -17.95 -0.64
C TYR A 10 0.61 -19.15 -1.07
N ALA A 11 1.91 -19.00 -1.31
CA ALA A 11 2.80 -20.14 -1.57
C ALA A 11 2.83 -21.09 -0.37
N PHE A 12 2.95 -20.57 0.84
CA PHE A 12 2.88 -21.36 2.07
C PHE A 12 1.51 -22.01 2.26
N ALA A 13 0.42 -21.29 1.97
CA ALA A 13 -0.93 -21.86 2.00
C ALA A 13 -1.09 -23.01 0.99
N ALA A 14 -0.50 -22.89 -0.21
CA ALA A 14 -0.54 -23.95 -1.21
C ALA A 14 0.13 -25.24 -0.71
N GLU A 15 1.30 -25.12 -0.09
CA GLU A 15 2.01 -26.27 0.51
C GLU A 15 1.26 -26.91 1.69
N LEU A 16 0.49 -26.12 2.45
CA LEU A 16 -0.31 -26.64 3.55
C LEU A 16 -1.60 -27.33 3.09
N ILE A 17 -2.26 -26.79 2.08
CA ILE A 17 -3.57 -27.25 1.61
C ILE A 17 -3.41 -28.44 0.67
N ALA A 18 -2.53 -28.34 -0.34
CA ALA A 18 -2.38 -29.35 -1.37
C ALA A 18 -1.66 -30.60 -0.84
N ASP A 19 -2.05 -31.77 -1.36
CA ASP A 19 -1.25 -32.98 -1.19
C ASP A 19 0.06 -32.88 -2.00
N PRO A 20 1.11 -33.59 -1.60
CA PRO A 20 2.36 -33.62 -2.36
C PRO A 20 2.11 -34.07 -3.81
N GLY A 21 2.45 -33.18 -4.77
CA GLY A 21 2.28 -33.43 -6.20
C GLY A 21 0.89 -33.05 -6.78
N ASP A 22 -0.02 -32.51 -5.99
CA ASP A 22 -1.28 -31.96 -6.50
C ASP A 22 -1.11 -30.53 -7.01
N GLU A 23 -0.56 -30.40 -8.22
CA GLU A 23 -0.38 -29.12 -8.90
C GLU A 23 -1.70 -28.37 -9.12
N ARG A 24 -2.83 -29.08 -9.30
CA ARG A 24 -4.14 -28.46 -9.50
C ARG A 24 -4.59 -27.73 -8.23
N ALA A 25 -4.49 -28.36 -7.07
CA ALA A 25 -4.81 -27.71 -5.80
C ALA A 25 -3.88 -26.52 -5.54
N GLN A 26 -2.57 -26.67 -5.80
CA GLN A 26 -1.61 -25.55 -5.70
C GLN A 26 -2.01 -24.36 -6.58
N HIS A 27 -2.34 -24.60 -7.85
CA HIS A 27 -2.82 -23.56 -8.76
C HIS A 27 -4.12 -22.90 -8.26
N GLN A 28 -5.08 -23.68 -7.74
CA GLN A 28 -6.32 -23.12 -7.17
C GLN A 28 -6.05 -22.24 -5.95
N VAL A 29 -5.11 -22.61 -5.09
CA VAL A 29 -4.72 -21.79 -3.93
C VAL A 29 -4.06 -20.49 -4.39
N LEU A 30 -3.13 -20.54 -5.33
CA LEU A 30 -2.47 -19.35 -5.88
C LEU A 30 -3.46 -18.44 -6.62
N ALA A 31 -4.45 -19.02 -7.31
CA ALA A 31 -5.57 -18.31 -7.93
C ALA A 31 -6.64 -17.85 -6.91
N ARG A 32 -6.51 -18.23 -5.62
CA ARG A 32 -7.45 -17.91 -4.51
C ARG A 32 -8.85 -18.49 -4.71
N THR A 33 -8.98 -19.59 -5.40
CA THR A 33 -10.24 -20.27 -5.71
C THR A 33 -10.44 -21.59 -4.96
N HIS A 34 -9.43 -22.04 -4.18
CA HIS A 34 -9.52 -23.29 -3.42
C HIS A 34 -10.51 -23.16 -2.25
N PRO A 35 -11.43 -24.12 -2.02
CA PRO A 35 -12.48 -24.02 -0.99
C PRO A 35 -11.93 -23.97 0.45
N ASP A 36 -10.74 -24.53 0.71
CA ASP A 36 -10.09 -24.51 2.02
C ASP A 36 -9.13 -23.32 2.22
N LEU A 37 -9.04 -22.44 1.24
CA LEU A 37 -8.41 -21.12 1.39
C LEU A 37 -9.49 -20.07 1.63
N THR A 38 -9.33 -19.29 2.70
CA THR A 38 -10.11 -18.08 2.90
C THR A 38 -9.15 -16.90 2.94
N ALA A 39 -9.27 -15.99 1.99
CA ALA A 39 -8.43 -14.79 1.93
C ALA A 39 -9.27 -13.56 2.23
N LEU A 40 -8.80 -12.74 3.18
CA LEU A 40 -9.31 -11.40 3.40
C LEU A 40 -8.29 -10.39 2.85
N ARG A 41 -8.69 -9.70 1.82
CA ARG A 41 -8.04 -8.51 1.32
C ARG A 41 -9.05 -7.39 1.34
N THR A 42 -8.89 -6.44 2.26
CA THR A 42 -9.78 -5.30 2.28
C THR A 42 -9.40 -4.29 1.21
N GLU A 43 -10.38 -3.76 0.52
CA GLU A 43 -10.24 -2.64 -0.40
C GLU A 43 -10.53 -1.30 0.30
N GLN A 44 -10.92 -1.36 1.57
CA GLN A 44 -11.21 -0.22 2.42
C GLN A 44 -9.98 0.20 3.24
N VAL A 45 -10.06 1.37 3.86
CA VAL A 45 -8.98 1.88 4.74
C VAL A 45 -8.80 1.00 5.97
N VAL A 46 -9.89 0.43 6.49
CA VAL A 46 -9.91 -0.38 7.72
C VAL A 46 -10.67 -1.68 7.46
N ILE A 47 -10.18 -2.79 8.01
CA ILE A 47 -10.90 -4.07 8.04
C ILE A 47 -12.05 -3.97 9.04
N ARG A 48 -13.28 -4.26 8.56
CA ARG A 48 -14.49 -4.12 9.38
C ARG A 48 -14.68 -5.35 10.28
N ILE A 49 -15.39 -5.12 11.38
CA ILE A 49 -15.66 -6.18 12.37
C ILE A 49 -16.49 -7.33 11.81
N ASP A 50 -17.41 -7.05 10.87
CA ASP A 50 -18.22 -8.08 10.21
C ASP A 50 -17.38 -8.96 9.26
N GLU A 51 -16.34 -8.41 8.62
CA GLU A 51 -15.37 -9.19 7.83
C GLU A 51 -14.59 -10.14 8.73
N ALA A 52 -14.10 -9.67 9.88
CA ALA A 52 -13.39 -10.51 10.85
C ALA A 52 -14.30 -11.62 11.43
N ARG A 53 -15.57 -11.33 11.72
CA ARG A 53 -16.54 -12.35 12.18
C ARG A 53 -16.75 -13.44 11.14
N ARG A 54 -16.90 -13.09 9.86
CA ARG A 54 -17.01 -14.07 8.76
C ARG A 54 -15.77 -14.94 8.64
N LEU A 55 -14.57 -14.41 8.89
CA LEU A 55 -13.35 -15.22 8.90
C LEU A 55 -13.36 -16.23 10.04
N VAL A 56 -13.71 -15.81 11.26
CA VAL A 56 -13.79 -16.71 12.42
C VAL A 56 -14.82 -17.82 12.18
N GLU A 57 -15.98 -17.49 11.63
CA GLU A 57 -17.00 -18.47 11.25
C GLU A 57 -16.42 -19.47 10.24
N ARG A 58 -15.79 -19.02 9.16
CA ARG A 58 -15.18 -19.91 8.17
C ARG A 58 -14.04 -20.73 8.73
N ALA A 59 -13.26 -20.19 9.65
CA ALA A 59 -12.17 -20.89 10.31
C ALA A 59 -12.64 -22.04 11.21
N SER A 60 -13.90 -22.02 11.67
CA SER A 60 -14.47 -23.08 12.53
C SER A 60 -14.80 -24.37 11.80
N PHE A 61 -14.88 -24.34 10.47
CA PHE A 61 -15.15 -25.56 9.68
C PHE A 61 -13.87 -26.35 9.44
N ALA A 62 -13.98 -27.68 9.46
CA ALA A 62 -12.90 -28.57 9.04
C ALA A 62 -12.53 -28.34 7.55
N PRO A 63 -11.30 -28.69 7.13
CA PRO A 63 -10.95 -28.71 5.71
C PRO A 63 -11.90 -29.61 4.94
N SER A 64 -12.25 -29.21 3.71
CA SER A 64 -13.22 -29.96 2.89
C SER A 64 -12.54 -30.87 1.85
N LEU A 65 -11.45 -30.42 1.24
CA LEU A 65 -10.71 -31.15 0.22
C LEU A 65 -9.22 -31.26 0.54
N GLY A 66 -8.63 -30.21 1.13
CA GLY A 66 -7.21 -30.15 1.42
C GLY A 66 -6.84 -30.71 2.78
N ARG A 67 -5.52 -30.79 3.04
CA ARG A 67 -4.98 -31.26 4.33
C ARG A 67 -5.25 -30.29 5.47
N HIS A 68 -5.25 -28.98 5.17
CA HIS A 68 -5.45 -27.89 6.12
C HIS A 68 -6.42 -26.86 5.55
N ARG A 69 -7.10 -26.17 6.44
CA ARG A 69 -7.80 -24.92 6.14
C ARG A 69 -6.86 -23.76 6.45
N VAL A 70 -6.69 -22.85 5.49
CA VAL A 70 -5.80 -21.70 5.69
C VAL A 70 -6.59 -20.40 5.54
N ILE A 71 -6.44 -19.53 6.54
CA ILE A 71 -7.04 -18.21 6.57
C ILE A 71 -5.91 -17.20 6.40
N VAL A 72 -5.90 -16.46 5.28
CA VAL A 72 -4.93 -15.42 5.01
C VAL A 72 -5.57 -14.05 5.20
N VAL A 73 -5.01 -13.22 6.07
CA VAL A 73 -5.43 -11.82 6.25
C VAL A 73 -4.33 -10.94 5.70
N GLU A 74 -4.58 -10.34 4.53
CA GLU A 74 -3.71 -9.32 3.98
C GLU A 74 -3.94 -7.98 4.70
N ASP A 75 -2.89 -7.16 4.84
CA ASP A 75 -2.96 -5.86 5.52
C ASP A 75 -3.57 -5.94 6.94
N ALA A 76 -3.13 -6.91 7.77
CA ALA A 76 -3.65 -7.15 9.12
C ALA A 76 -3.43 -5.95 10.07
N ASP A 77 -2.49 -5.05 9.75
CA ASP A 77 -2.27 -3.75 10.39
C ASP A 77 -3.48 -2.81 10.27
N ARG A 78 -4.37 -3.04 9.31
CA ARG A 78 -5.59 -2.25 9.11
C ARG A 78 -6.76 -2.68 9.98
N MET A 79 -6.56 -3.62 10.90
CA MET A 79 -7.59 -4.00 11.87
C MET A 79 -7.61 -3.03 13.05
N ALA A 80 -8.75 -2.37 13.26
CA ALA A 80 -8.98 -1.62 14.49
C ALA A 80 -9.00 -2.56 15.71
N GLU A 81 -8.76 -2.05 16.91
CA GLU A 81 -8.69 -2.83 18.14
C GLU A 81 -9.93 -3.74 18.34
N ARG A 82 -11.14 -3.21 18.11
CA ARG A 82 -12.37 -4.00 18.21
C ARG A 82 -12.44 -5.14 17.21
N THR A 83 -11.90 -4.96 16.01
CA THR A 83 -11.82 -5.99 14.97
C THR A 83 -10.80 -7.04 15.33
N SER A 84 -9.64 -6.63 15.81
CA SER A 84 -8.57 -7.52 16.28
C SER A 84 -9.03 -8.42 17.43
N ASN A 85 -9.80 -7.89 18.37
CA ASN A 85 -10.32 -8.63 19.52
C ASN A 85 -11.26 -9.80 19.12
N VAL A 86 -11.94 -9.69 17.97
CA VAL A 86 -12.76 -10.79 17.43
C VAL A 86 -11.91 -12.01 17.06
N LEU A 87 -10.66 -11.81 16.64
CA LEU A 87 -9.78 -12.89 16.21
C LEU A 87 -9.05 -13.59 17.38
N LEU A 88 -8.96 -12.95 18.56
CA LEU A 88 -8.10 -13.42 19.66
C LEU A 88 -8.37 -14.89 20.04
N LYS A 89 -9.63 -15.25 20.23
CA LYS A 89 -9.99 -16.63 20.60
C LYS A 89 -9.65 -17.63 19.49
N ALA A 90 -9.87 -17.27 18.23
CA ALA A 90 -9.56 -18.14 17.10
C ALA A 90 -8.06 -18.27 16.84
N LEU A 91 -7.25 -17.32 17.31
CA LEU A 91 -5.79 -17.37 17.25
C LEU A 91 -5.20 -18.13 18.44
N GLU A 92 -5.83 -18.07 19.63
CA GLU A 92 -5.40 -18.82 20.81
C GLU A 92 -5.65 -20.31 20.67
N GLU A 93 -6.85 -20.66 20.24
CA GLU A 93 -7.34 -22.03 20.14
C GLU A 93 -7.90 -22.29 18.71
N PRO A 94 -7.05 -22.29 17.68
CA PRO A 94 -7.51 -22.58 16.33
C PRO A 94 -8.06 -24.01 16.24
N PRO A 95 -9.13 -24.25 15.47
CA PRO A 95 -9.61 -25.59 15.21
C PRO A 95 -8.51 -26.48 14.62
N GLU A 96 -8.61 -27.79 14.85
CA GLU A 96 -7.65 -28.76 14.33
C GLU A 96 -7.51 -28.60 12.80
N LYS A 97 -6.25 -28.57 12.30
CA LYS A 97 -5.90 -28.35 10.89
C LYS A 97 -6.27 -26.97 10.32
N THR A 98 -6.58 -25.98 11.17
CA THR A 98 -6.78 -24.59 10.73
C THR A 98 -5.52 -23.77 11.01
N VAL A 99 -5.02 -23.06 10.00
CA VAL A 99 -3.83 -22.21 10.09
C VAL A 99 -4.18 -20.78 9.72
N TRP A 100 -3.81 -19.83 10.58
CA TRP A 100 -3.95 -18.39 10.34
C TRP A 100 -2.63 -17.79 9.85
N VAL A 101 -2.68 -17.03 8.79
CA VAL A 101 -1.55 -16.28 8.24
C VAL A 101 -1.92 -14.80 8.20
N LEU A 102 -1.27 -13.99 9.03
CA LEU A 102 -1.48 -12.54 9.10
C LEU A 102 -0.32 -11.83 8.42
N CYS A 103 -0.60 -11.00 7.41
CA CYS A 103 0.40 -10.19 6.73
C CYS A 103 0.33 -8.76 7.23
N ALA A 104 1.45 -8.22 7.70
CA ALA A 104 1.59 -6.83 8.14
C ALA A 104 2.94 -6.24 7.68
N PRO A 105 3.07 -4.91 7.52
CA PRO A 105 4.35 -4.27 7.20
C PRO A 105 5.43 -4.56 8.25
N SER A 106 5.06 -4.47 9.52
CA SER A 106 5.91 -4.79 10.67
C SER A 106 5.08 -5.51 11.73
N ASP A 107 5.74 -6.31 12.57
CA ASP A 107 5.12 -6.90 13.76
C ASP A 107 4.72 -5.82 14.79
N ALA A 108 5.37 -4.64 14.76
CA ALA A 108 5.00 -3.50 15.60
C ALA A 108 3.64 -2.88 15.21
N ASP A 109 3.20 -3.05 13.97
CA ASP A 109 1.92 -2.53 13.46
C ASP A 109 0.71 -3.36 13.92
N LEU A 110 0.97 -4.54 14.50
CA LEU A 110 -0.06 -5.40 15.09
C LEU A 110 -0.21 -5.10 16.59
N LEU A 111 -1.45 -5.18 17.08
CA LEU A 111 -1.72 -5.06 18.50
C LEU A 111 -0.89 -6.08 19.31
N PRO A 112 -0.36 -5.69 20.48
CA PRO A 112 0.41 -6.61 21.34
C PRO A 112 -0.34 -7.91 21.66
N THR A 113 -1.67 -7.84 21.78
CA THR A 113 -2.55 -8.98 22.05
C THR A 113 -2.58 -9.99 20.87
N ILE A 114 -2.53 -9.54 19.63
CA ILE A 114 -2.37 -10.41 18.45
C ILE A 114 -0.95 -10.97 18.40
N ARG A 115 0.04 -10.08 18.56
CA ARG A 115 1.46 -10.43 18.43
C ARG A 115 1.92 -11.50 19.42
N SER A 116 1.37 -11.52 20.63
CA SER A 116 1.68 -12.54 21.64
C SER A 116 1.13 -13.95 21.32
N ARG A 117 0.21 -14.07 20.34
CA ARG A 117 -0.48 -15.32 19.97
C ARG A 117 -0.07 -15.87 18.62
N VAL A 118 0.79 -15.19 17.91
CA VAL A 118 1.26 -15.59 16.59
C VAL A 118 2.77 -15.78 16.57
N ARG A 119 3.24 -16.68 15.71
CA ARG A 119 4.66 -16.80 15.41
C ARG A 119 5.06 -15.80 14.35
N VAL A 120 5.96 -14.90 14.66
CA VAL A 120 6.45 -13.87 13.73
C VAL A 120 7.50 -14.46 12.79
N LEU A 121 7.26 -14.34 11.48
CA LEU A 121 8.23 -14.59 10.42
C LEU A 121 8.61 -13.27 9.77
N ARG A 122 9.84 -12.83 9.97
CA ARG A 122 10.35 -11.61 9.34
C ARG A 122 10.96 -11.93 7.99
N LEU A 123 10.47 -11.27 6.94
CA LEU A 123 11.06 -11.37 5.61
C LEU A 123 12.34 -10.53 5.56
N ARG A 124 13.35 -11.07 4.95
CA ARG A 124 14.58 -10.31 4.65
C ARG A 124 14.27 -9.27 3.58
N GLU A 125 14.73 -8.05 3.80
CA GLU A 125 14.69 -7.03 2.75
C GLU A 125 15.59 -7.45 1.58
N PRO A 126 15.05 -7.45 0.33
CA PRO A 126 15.86 -7.73 -0.84
C PRO A 126 16.84 -6.59 -1.09
N SER A 127 17.97 -6.87 -1.77
CA SER A 127 18.85 -5.83 -2.26
C SER A 127 18.25 -5.10 -3.48
N VAL A 128 18.77 -3.92 -3.83
CA VAL A 128 18.37 -3.23 -5.08
C VAL A 128 18.60 -4.14 -6.29
N ALA A 129 19.73 -4.87 -6.33
CA ALA A 129 20.06 -5.78 -7.41
C ALA A 129 19.07 -6.96 -7.51
N ASP A 130 18.64 -7.55 -6.37
CA ASP A 130 17.64 -8.62 -6.36
C ASP A 130 16.30 -8.14 -6.93
N VAL A 131 15.85 -6.93 -6.52
CA VAL A 131 14.61 -6.36 -7.04
C VAL A 131 14.74 -6.02 -8.52
N ALA A 132 15.86 -5.43 -8.95
CA ALA A 132 16.09 -5.09 -10.34
C ALA A 132 16.09 -6.35 -11.22
N GLY A 133 16.79 -7.41 -10.81
CA GLY A 133 16.80 -8.70 -11.52
C GLY A 133 15.40 -9.28 -11.69
N LEU A 134 14.60 -9.26 -10.61
CA LEU A 134 13.21 -9.71 -10.65
C LEU A 134 12.32 -8.86 -11.59
N ILE A 135 12.55 -7.55 -11.65
CA ILE A 135 11.81 -6.66 -12.55
C ILE A 135 12.17 -6.93 -14.01
N VAL A 136 13.46 -7.09 -14.34
CA VAL A 136 13.91 -7.47 -15.69
C VAL A 136 13.25 -8.78 -16.13
N GLU A 137 13.28 -9.80 -15.27
CA GLU A 137 12.69 -11.12 -15.56
C GLU A 137 11.18 -11.03 -15.84
N ARG A 138 10.45 -10.22 -15.07
CA ARG A 138 8.98 -10.14 -15.17
C ARG A 138 8.48 -9.23 -16.28
N THR A 139 9.23 -8.19 -16.62
CA THR A 139 8.72 -7.11 -17.47
C THR A 139 9.51 -6.91 -18.76
N GLY A 140 10.73 -7.46 -18.83
CA GLY A 140 11.61 -7.32 -20.00
C GLY A 140 12.20 -5.91 -20.17
N VAL A 141 12.07 -5.00 -19.21
CA VAL A 141 12.70 -3.68 -19.27
C VAL A 141 14.22 -3.76 -19.18
N SER A 142 14.92 -2.70 -19.57
CA SER A 142 16.38 -2.66 -19.47
C SER A 142 16.85 -2.74 -18.00
N ALA A 143 18.06 -3.26 -17.78
CA ALA A 143 18.65 -3.35 -16.45
C ALA A 143 18.79 -1.98 -15.78
N GLU A 144 19.08 -0.93 -16.55
CA GLU A 144 19.19 0.44 -16.05
C GLU A 144 17.85 0.96 -15.50
N VAL A 145 16.77 0.81 -16.26
CA VAL A 145 15.41 1.19 -15.82
C VAL A 145 14.97 0.38 -14.60
N ALA A 146 15.29 -0.92 -14.58
CA ALA A 146 14.96 -1.78 -13.45
C ALA A 146 15.71 -1.38 -12.18
N GLU A 147 17.02 -1.09 -12.28
CA GLU A 147 17.84 -0.68 -11.13
C GLU A 147 17.42 0.70 -10.59
N GLU A 148 17.21 1.67 -11.47
CA GLU A 148 16.69 2.99 -11.09
C GLU A 148 15.33 2.85 -10.40
N SER A 149 14.40 2.09 -10.97
CA SER A 149 13.08 1.85 -10.41
C SER A 149 13.14 1.13 -9.06
N ALA A 150 14.03 0.15 -8.90
CA ALA A 150 14.23 -0.56 -7.64
C ALA A 150 14.80 0.36 -6.53
N ARG A 151 15.71 1.26 -6.90
CA ARG A 151 16.28 2.27 -6.00
C ARG A 151 15.23 3.28 -5.57
N HIS A 152 14.50 3.88 -6.51
CA HIS A 152 13.42 4.83 -6.25
C HIS A 152 12.28 4.21 -5.44
N ALA A 153 11.97 2.95 -5.66
CA ALA A 153 10.98 2.21 -4.89
C ALA A 153 11.50 1.78 -3.51
N GLN A 154 12.74 2.11 -3.14
CA GLN A 154 13.36 1.68 -1.90
C GLN A 154 13.19 0.17 -1.67
N ARG A 155 13.44 -0.63 -2.70
CA ARG A 155 13.34 -2.10 -2.75
C ARG A 155 11.92 -2.67 -2.62
N HIS A 156 10.88 -1.82 -2.71
CA HIS A 156 9.50 -2.28 -2.72
C HIS A 156 9.13 -2.85 -4.10
N ILE A 157 9.03 -4.17 -4.24
CA ILE A 157 8.90 -4.88 -5.52
C ILE A 157 7.73 -4.34 -6.38
N GLY A 158 6.53 -4.21 -5.82
CA GLY A 158 5.36 -3.75 -6.56
C GLY A 158 5.48 -2.30 -7.04
N MET A 159 6.14 -1.43 -6.27
CA MET A 159 6.41 -0.06 -6.69
C MET A 159 7.52 0.00 -7.73
N ALA A 160 8.58 -0.81 -7.58
CA ALA A 160 9.65 -0.93 -8.56
C ALA A 160 9.09 -1.39 -9.92
N GLN A 161 8.22 -2.39 -9.92
CA GLN A 161 7.54 -2.85 -11.13
C GLN A 161 6.71 -1.73 -11.76
N ARG A 162 5.92 -1.00 -10.98
CA ARG A 162 5.13 0.13 -11.48
C ARG A 162 6.02 1.21 -12.08
N LEU A 163 7.06 1.63 -11.36
CA LEU A 163 8.01 2.64 -11.89
C LEU A 163 8.75 2.16 -13.13
N ALA A 164 9.01 0.86 -13.27
CA ALA A 164 9.67 0.31 -14.44
C ALA A 164 8.78 0.28 -15.68
N THR A 165 7.45 0.08 -15.52
CA THR A 165 6.51 -0.15 -16.63
C THR A 165 5.57 1.03 -16.92
N ASP A 166 5.51 2.05 -16.06
CA ASP A 166 4.62 3.20 -16.16
C ASP A 166 5.43 4.50 -16.21
N ASP A 167 5.64 5.01 -17.42
CA ASP A 167 6.39 6.25 -17.69
C ASP A 167 5.74 7.46 -17.02
N ASP A 168 4.41 7.49 -16.99
CA ASP A 168 3.66 8.56 -16.34
C ASP A 168 3.87 8.54 -14.82
N ALA A 169 3.98 7.37 -14.20
CA ALA A 169 4.29 7.26 -12.77
C ALA A 169 5.69 7.83 -12.47
N ARG A 170 6.70 7.54 -13.33
CA ARG A 170 8.04 8.13 -13.21
C ARG A 170 8.00 9.65 -13.38
N ALA A 171 7.31 10.12 -14.41
CA ALA A 171 7.18 11.56 -14.68
C ALA A 171 6.51 12.29 -13.52
N ARG A 172 5.41 11.76 -12.97
CA ARG A 172 4.72 12.35 -11.81
C ARG A 172 5.62 12.39 -10.56
N ARG A 173 6.37 11.31 -10.27
CA ARG A 173 7.35 11.31 -9.19
C ARG A 173 8.39 12.41 -9.40
N ALA A 174 8.98 12.46 -10.59
CA ALA A 174 10.00 13.46 -10.93
C ALA A 174 9.48 14.89 -10.79
N GLN A 175 8.26 15.15 -11.27
CA GLN A 175 7.59 16.45 -11.17
C GLN A 175 7.31 16.86 -9.71
N THR A 176 6.80 15.91 -8.90
CA THR A 176 6.52 16.16 -7.48
C THR A 176 7.79 16.53 -6.73
N LEU A 177 8.88 15.78 -6.90
CA LEU A 177 10.15 16.07 -6.23
C LEU A 177 10.76 17.41 -6.71
N ALA A 178 10.64 17.72 -8.01
CA ALA A 178 11.08 19.01 -8.54
C ALA A 178 10.29 20.18 -7.94
N ALA A 179 8.97 20.06 -7.86
CA ALA A 179 8.11 21.08 -7.26
C ALA A 179 8.46 21.33 -5.78
N VAL A 180 8.68 20.27 -5.01
CA VAL A 180 9.08 20.40 -3.58
C VAL A 180 10.44 21.05 -3.43
N LEU A 181 11.43 20.71 -4.26
CA LEU A 181 12.75 21.35 -4.26
C LEU A 181 12.69 22.83 -4.68
N ALA A 182 11.66 23.25 -5.42
CA ALA A 182 11.46 24.62 -5.85
C ALA A 182 10.74 25.51 -4.82
N VAL A 183 10.20 24.98 -3.74
CA VAL A 183 9.49 25.74 -2.69
C VAL A 183 10.42 26.76 -2.04
N ARG A 184 10.02 28.04 -2.07
CA ARG A 184 10.78 29.14 -1.46
C ARG A 184 9.99 29.93 -0.41
N GLY A 185 8.66 29.88 -0.47
CA GLY A 185 7.79 30.63 0.42
C GLY A 185 6.45 29.94 0.66
N ILE A 186 5.63 30.55 1.51
CA ILE A 186 4.31 30.00 1.91
C ILE A 186 3.38 29.84 0.68
N GLY A 187 3.43 30.79 -0.27
CA GLY A 187 2.63 30.71 -1.50
C GLY A 187 2.93 29.43 -2.30
N ASP A 188 4.24 29.18 -2.54
CA ASP A 188 4.68 27.97 -3.24
C ASP A 188 4.29 26.70 -2.45
N ALA A 189 4.40 26.74 -1.13
CA ALA A 189 4.06 25.62 -0.25
C ALA A 189 2.59 25.19 -0.41
N VAL A 190 1.67 26.17 -0.40
CA VAL A 190 0.22 25.90 -0.56
C VAL A 190 -0.07 25.40 -1.98
N GLU A 191 0.56 25.98 -3.00
CA GLU A 191 0.36 25.55 -4.39
C GLU A 191 0.86 24.12 -4.62
N VAL A 192 2.07 23.78 -4.14
CA VAL A 192 2.67 22.45 -4.25
C VAL A 192 1.84 21.41 -3.48
N ALA A 193 1.34 21.72 -2.28
CA ALA A 193 0.44 20.84 -1.55
C ALA A 193 -0.84 20.55 -2.34
N GLY A 194 -1.46 21.57 -2.93
CA GLY A 194 -2.61 21.41 -3.80
C GLY A 194 -2.32 20.57 -5.05
N GLN A 195 -1.16 20.75 -5.67
CA GLN A 195 -0.71 19.96 -6.82
C GLN A 195 -0.54 18.48 -6.45
N ILE A 196 0.09 18.16 -5.33
CA ILE A 196 0.27 16.78 -4.83
C ILE A 196 -1.09 16.11 -4.65
N VAL A 197 -2.06 16.77 -4.02
CA VAL A 197 -3.40 16.21 -3.80
C VAL A 197 -4.11 15.96 -5.13
N ARG A 198 -4.04 16.89 -6.08
CA ARG A 198 -4.63 16.72 -7.42
C ARG A 198 -4.03 15.50 -8.13
N LEU A 199 -2.70 15.42 -8.23
CA LEU A 199 -2.02 14.30 -8.89
C LEU A 199 -2.36 12.95 -8.23
N ALA A 200 -2.38 12.88 -6.91
CA ALA A 200 -2.76 11.67 -6.19
C ALA A 200 -4.24 11.28 -6.40
N THR A 201 -5.12 12.28 -6.53
CA THR A 201 -6.56 12.06 -6.81
C THR A 201 -6.78 11.54 -8.23
N ASP A 202 -6.09 12.12 -9.20
CA ASP A 202 -6.21 11.71 -10.60
C ASP A 202 -5.63 10.31 -10.81
N ASP A 203 -4.50 9.98 -10.16
CA ASP A 203 -3.94 8.64 -10.11
C ASP A 203 -4.91 7.62 -9.50
N ALA A 204 -5.54 7.96 -8.37
CA ALA A 204 -6.50 7.09 -7.71
C ALA A 204 -7.70 6.80 -8.60
N LYS A 205 -8.23 7.82 -9.28
CA LYS A 205 -9.34 7.67 -10.23
C LYS A 205 -8.93 6.81 -11.45
N ALA A 206 -7.77 7.08 -12.04
CA ALA A 206 -7.29 6.32 -13.21
C ALA A 206 -7.11 4.83 -12.89
N LEU A 207 -6.63 4.50 -11.68
CA LEU A 207 -6.43 3.11 -11.23
C LEU A 207 -7.74 2.32 -11.04
N THR A 208 -8.86 3.00 -10.78
CA THR A 208 -10.13 2.33 -10.47
C THR A 208 -11.15 2.47 -11.58
N ALA A 209 -11.04 3.45 -12.48
CA ALA A 209 -12.06 3.84 -13.45
C ALA A 209 -12.56 2.68 -14.31
N THR A 210 -11.66 1.92 -14.92
CA THR A 210 -12.04 0.79 -15.81
C THR A 210 -12.80 -0.28 -15.00
N ARG A 211 -12.29 -0.66 -13.85
CA ARG A 211 -12.90 -1.65 -12.98
C ARG A 211 -14.25 -1.18 -12.44
N ASP A 212 -14.33 0.06 -11.98
CA ASP A 212 -15.56 0.65 -11.43
C ASP A 212 -16.67 0.68 -12.48
N GLU A 213 -16.33 0.99 -13.73
CA GLU A 213 -17.26 0.96 -14.85
C GLU A 213 -17.69 -0.47 -15.23
N GLU A 214 -16.76 -1.42 -15.25
CA GLU A 214 -17.07 -2.84 -15.49
C GLU A 214 -17.99 -3.43 -14.41
N GLU A 215 -17.71 -3.16 -13.15
CA GLU A 215 -18.53 -3.59 -12.01
C GLU A 215 -19.94 -2.98 -12.10
N ARG A 216 -20.04 -1.69 -12.42
CA ARG A 216 -21.32 -1.01 -12.61
C ARG A 216 -22.13 -1.62 -13.76
N ARG A 217 -21.52 -1.85 -14.93
CA ARG A 217 -22.16 -2.51 -16.06
C ARG A 217 -22.61 -3.94 -15.74
N ALA A 218 -21.76 -4.70 -15.03
CA ALA A 218 -22.09 -6.06 -14.62
C ALA A 218 -23.29 -6.08 -13.67
N LEU A 219 -23.32 -5.17 -12.67
CA LEU A 219 -24.44 -5.05 -11.73
C LEU A 219 -25.73 -4.67 -12.45
N LEU A 220 -25.72 -3.66 -13.32
CA LEU A 220 -26.90 -3.23 -14.08
C LEU A 220 -27.46 -4.35 -14.96
N ARG A 221 -26.59 -5.09 -15.66
CA ARG A 221 -27.01 -6.29 -16.44
C ARG A 221 -27.65 -7.36 -15.56
N MET A 222 -27.06 -7.66 -14.40
CA MET A 222 -27.61 -8.63 -13.46
C MET A 222 -28.98 -8.21 -12.92
N LEU A 223 -29.22 -6.89 -12.78
CA LEU A 223 -30.49 -6.31 -12.32
C LEU A 223 -31.52 -6.12 -13.45
N GLY A 224 -31.20 -6.53 -14.68
CA GLY A 224 -32.09 -6.39 -15.82
C GLY A 224 -32.27 -4.95 -16.32
N VAL A 225 -31.36 -4.04 -16.00
CA VAL A 225 -31.39 -2.64 -16.46
C VAL A 225 -30.63 -2.54 -17.78
N ALA A 226 -31.30 -2.07 -18.83
CA ALA A 226 -30.68 -1.88 -20.13
C ALA A 226 -29.59 -0.79 -20.09
N GLU A 227 -28.59 -0.93 -20.95
CA GLU A 227 -27.50 0.05 -21.03
C GLU A 227 -28.06 1.44 -21.45
N GLY A 228 -27.69 2.47 -20.68
CA GLY A 228 -28.18 3.84 -20.87
C GLY A 228 -29.59 4.13 -20.30
N ALA A 229 -30.29 3.15 -19.77
CA ALA A 229 -31.57 3.37 -19.11
C ALA A 229 -31.44 3.98 -17.72
N ALA A 230 -32.47 4.73 -17.28
CA ALA A 230 -32.52 5.24 -15.93
C ALA A 230 -32.66 4.10 -14.92
N VAL A 231 -31.90 4.16 -13.82
CA VAL A 231 -31.93 3.15 -12.75
C VAL A 231 -33.30 3.16 -12.03
N PRO A 232 -34.06 2.05 -12.08
CA PRO A 232 -35.37 1.97 -11.42
C PRO A 232 -35.27 2.14 -9.91
N PRO A 233 -36.29 2.73 -9.25
CA PRO A 233 -36.30 2.91 -7.80
C PRO A 233 -36.09 1.61 -7.01
N SER A 234 -36.57 0.47 -7.51
CA SER A 234 -36.47 -0.85 -6.89
C SER A 234 -35.05 -1.37 -6.72
N VAL A 235 -34.11 -0.94 -7.59
CA VAL A 235 -32.73 -1.41 -7.61
C VAL A 235 -31.70 -0.33 -7.21
N ARG A 236 -32.16 0.92 -6.95
CA ARG A 236 -31.28 2.03 -6.56
C ARG A 236 -30.43 1.72 -5.32
N GLY A 237 -31.00 1.00 -4.34
CA GLY A 237 -30.27 0.62 -3.13
C GLY A 237 -29.00 -0.19 -3.42
N GLN A 238 -29.06 -1.10 -4.40
CA GLN A 238 -27.92 -1.93 -4.78
C GLN A 238 -26.87 -1.14 -5.57
N VAL A 239 -27.32 -0.26 -6.47
CA VAL A 239 -26.42 0.64 -7.20
C VAL A 239 -25.73 1.63 -6.26
N ASN A 240 -26.45 2.25 -5.33
CA ASN A 240 -25.87 3.14 -4.33
C ASN A 240 -24.86 2.41 -3.44
N ALA A 241 -25.13 1.15 -3.04
CA ALA A 241 -24.18 0.35 -2.27
C ALA A 241 -22.88 0.11 -3.03
N LEU A 242 -22.95 -0.20 -4.34
CA LEU A 242 -21.76 -0.32 -5.18
C LEU A 242 -21.01 1.02 -5.29
N GLU A 243 -21.70 2.12 -5.55
CA GLU A 243 -21.09 3.45 -5.64
C GLU A 243 -20.40 3.87 -4.34
N ASP A 244 -20.97 3.51 -3.19
CA ASP A 244 -20.36 3.76 -1.89
C ASP A 244 -19.11 2.90 -1.67
N ASP A 245 -19.09 1.65 -2.14
CA ASP A 245 -17.90 0.81 -2.11
C ASP A 245 -16.81 1.36 -3.04
N GLN A 246 -17.17 1.83 -4.24
CA GLN A 246 -16.25 2.49 -5.17
C GLN A 246 -15.67 3.78 -4.58
N LYS A 247 -16.46 4.63 -3.91
CA LYS A 247 -15.97 5.83 -3.19
C LYS A 247 -14.99 5.47 -2.07
N ARG A 248 -15.26 4.42 -1.30
CA ARG A 248 -14.36 3.94 -0.25
C ARG A 248 -13.03 3.47 -0.84
N ARG A 249 -13.07 2.75 -1.96
CA ARG A 249 -11.90 2.29 -2.72
C ARG A 249 -11.07 3.46 -3.24
N ALA A 250 -11.72 4.47 -3.84
CA ALA A 250 -11.07 5.68 -4.31
C ALA A 250 -10.38 6.44 -3.17
N THR A 251 -11.03 6.54 -2.00
CA THR A 251 -10.45 7.15 -0.79
C THR A 251 -9.20 6.39 -0.33
N ARG A 252 -9.22 5.06 -0.36
CA ARG A 252 -8.04 4.24 -0.05
C ARG A 252 -6.91 4.49 -1.06
N SER A 253 -7.23 4.44 -2.37
CA SER A 253 -6.24 4.66 -3.43
C SER A 253 -5.59 6.05 -3.33
N LEU A 254 -6.36 7.08 -2.99
CA LEU A 254 -5.84 8.42 -2.72
C LEU A 254 -4.87 8.42 -1.54
N ARG A 255 -5.22 7.79 -0.42
CA ARG A 255 -4.33 7.71 0.75
C ARG A 255 -3.04 6.95 0.45
N ASP A 256 -3.16 5.81 -0.22
CA ASP A 256 -2.01 5.02 -0.66
C ASP A 256 -1.14 5.84 -1.64
N GLY A 257 -1.74 6.70 -2.47
CA GLY A 257 -1.05 7.65 -3.36
C GLY A 257 -0.28 8.70 -2.59
N ILE A 258 -0.90 9.34 -1.61
CA ILE A 258 -0.26 10.36 -0.76
C ILE A 258 0.85 9.73 0.10
N ASP A 259 0.64 8.54 0.65
CA ASP A 259 1.67 7.85 1.44
C ASP A 259 2.92 7.52 0.59
N ARG A 260 2.74 7.19 -0.69
CA ARG A 260 3.87 7.06 -1.63
C ARG A 260 4.63 8.36 -1.81
N VAL A 261 3.92 9.48 -2.00
CA VAL A 261 4.56 10.80 -2.08
C VAL A 261 5.33 11.11 -0.79
N LEU A 262 4.76 10.86 0.38
CA LEU A 262 5.46 11.05 1.65
C LEU A 262 6.72 10.18 1.75
N THR A 263 6.68 8.95 1.23
CA THR A 263 7.83 8.06 1.17
C THR A 263 8.92 8.60 0.22
N ASP A 264 8.52 9.14 -0.93
CA ASP A 264 9.44 9.79 -1.86
C ASP A 264 10.09 11.04 -1.25
N LEU A 265 9.32 11.88 -0.55
CA LEU A 265 9.83 13.04 0.16
C LEU A 265 10.76 12.65 1.32
N GLN A 266 10.43 11.58 2.04
CA GLN A 266 11.29 11.04 3.07
C GLN A 266 12.64 10.59 2.50
N SER A 267 12.65 9.92 1.34
CA SER A 267 13.89 9.55 0.66
C SER A 267 14.70 10.76 0.20
N LEU A 268 14.02 11.79 -0.33
CA LEU A 268 14.65 13.03 -0.78
C LEU A 268 15.38 13.75 0.36
N PHE A 269 14.70 13.99 1.47
CA PHE A 269 15.29 14.68 2.61
C PHE A 269 16.29 13.81 3.40
N ARG A 270 16.12 12.46 3.39
CA ARG A 270 17.16 11.56 3.87
C ARG A 270 18.45 11.71 3.06
N ASP A 271 18.36 11.80 1.74
CA ASP A 271 19.53 11.99 0.88
C ASP A 271 20.23 13.33 1.21
N VAL A 272 19.47 14.40 1.51
CA VAL A 272 20.05 15.68 1.99
C VAL A 272 20.83 15.45 3.29
N VAL A 273 20.28 14.74 4.27
CA VAL A 273 20.99 14.39 5.52
C VAL A 273 22.25 13.60 5.23
N MET A 274 22.16 12.58 4.35
CA MET A 274 23.34 11.76 4.00
C MET A 274 24.48 12.60 3.42
N ILE A 275 24.16 13.56 2.54
CA ILE A 275 25.16 14.52 1.99
C ILE A 275 25.73 15.39 3.09
N GLN A 276 24.90 15.95 3.98
CA GLN A 276 25.35 16.78 5.11
C GLN A 276 26.33 16.06 6.04
N TYR A 277 26.26 14.72 6.12
CA TYR A 277 27.18 13.89 6.90
C TYR A 277 28.26 13.20 6.04
N GLY A 278 28.45 13.62 4.78
CA GLY A 278 29.50 13.10 3.89
C GLY A 278 29.32 11.66 3.42
N ARG A 279 28.07 11.16 3.40
CA ARG A 279 27.74 9.78 3.01
C ARG A 279 26.94 9.73 1.70
N GLU A 280 27.59 10.03 0.59
CA GLU A 280 26.95 10.05 -0.73
C GLU A 280 26.81 8.69 -1.42
N ALA A 281 27.37 7.61 -0.84
CA ALA A 281 27.38 6.28 -1.52
C ALA A 281 26.00 5.60 -1.59
N ASP A 282 25.07 5.97 -0.68
CA ASP A 282 23.78 5.27 -0.49
C ASP A 282 22.56 6.15 -0.85
N LEU A 283 22.71 7.07 -1.79
CA LEU A 283 21.62 7.97 -2.20
C LEU A 283 20.56 7.25 -3.04
N VAL A 284 19.30 7.60 -2.81
CA VAL A 284 18.15 7.12 -3.59
C VAL A 284 17.94 7.96 -4.86
N ASN A 285 18.08 9.29 -4.73
CA ASN A 285 17.75 10.25 -5.79
C ASN A 285 19.01 10.79 -6.46
N VAL A 286 19.86 9.92 -6.97
CA VAL A 286 21.18 10.28 -7.56
C VAL A 286 21.05 11.20 -8.76
N GLU A 287 19.96 11.12 -9.52
CA GLU A 287 19.66 11.96 -10.67
C GLU A 287 19.42 13.45 -10.28
N ARG A 288 19.30 13.75 -8.98
CA ARG A 288 19.10 15.10 -8.42
C ARG A 288 20.25 15.57 -7.57
N LEU A 289 21.41 14.93 -7.69
CA LEU A 289 22.57 15.16 -6.80
C LEU A 289 22.93 16.64 -6.64
N ASP A 290 22.96 17.40 -7.73
CA ASP A 290 23.32 18.82 -7.68
C ASP A 290 22.31 19.65 -6.87
N ALA A 291 21.01 19.40 -7.05
CA ALA A 291 19.98 20.07 -6.28
C ALA A 291 20.02 19.68 -4.80
N LEU A 292 20.31 18.40 -4.51
CA LEU A 292 20.45 17.90 -3.13
C LEU A 292 21.69 18.49 -2.44
N ARG A 293 22.82 18.61 -3.13
CA ARG A 293 24.04 19.27 -2.61
C ARG A 293 23.80 20.75 -2.34
N ALA A 294 23.12 21.46 -3.25
CA ALA A 294 22.74 22.83 -3.05
C ALA A 294 21.88 23.00 -1.79
N LEU A 295 20.89 22.14 -1.61
CA LEU A 295 20.02 22.16 -0.44
C LEU A 295 20.78 21.77 0.84
N ALA A 296 21.65 20.77 0.80
CA ALA A 296 22.49 20.34 1.91
C ALA A 296 23.45 21.45 2.40
N THR A 297 23.90 22.32 1.49
CA THR A 297 24.74 23.49 1.82
C THR A 297 23.91 24.63 2.42
N GLN A 298 22.68 24.84 1.96
CA GLN A 298 21.79 25.91 2.42
C GLN A 298 21.12 25.59 3.77
N TRP A 299 20.87 24.33 4.06
CA TRP A 299 20.14 23.90 5.23
C TRP A 299 21.05 23.33 6.30
N THR A 300 20.69 23.56 7.57
CA THR A 300 21.33 22.86 8.68
C THR A 300 20.79 21.44 8.81
N PRO A 301 21.56 20.48 9.35
CA PRO A 301 21.06 19.12 9.62
C PRO A 301 19.82 19.12 10.51
N ALA A 302 19.74 20.02 11.50
CA ALA A 302 18.58 20.15 12.38
C ALA A 302 17.31 20.52 11.58
N ARG A 303 17.42 21.42 10.60
CA ARG A 303 16.32 21.79 9.70
C ARG A 303 15.85 20.58 8.89
N THR A 304 16.78 19.85 8.29
CA THR A 304 16.44 18.68 7.46
C THR A 304 15.77 17.58 8.29
N LEU A 305 16.26 17.32 9.50
CA LEU A 305 15.65 16.37 10.44
C LEU A 305 14.24 16.81 10.85
N GLY A 306 14.03 18.12 11.12
CA GLY A 306 12.71 18.67 11.41
C GLY A 306 11.69 18.43 10.29
N VAL A 307 12.11 18.50 9.03
CA VAL A 307 11.21 18.14 7.90
C VAL A 307 10.91 16.63 7.88
N LEU A 308 11.89 15.77 8.14
CA LEU A 308 11.66 14.31 8.26
C LEU A 308 10.68 13.96 9.38
N ASP A 309 10.81 14.63 10.54
CA ASP A 309 9.87 14.48 11.65
C ASP A 309 8.47 14.96 11.25
N ARG A 310 8.37 16.09 10.55
CA ARG A 310 7.09 16.58 10.04
C ARG A 310 6.44 15.63 9.05
N ILE A 311 7.19 14.97 8.17
CA ILE A 311 6.66 13.92 7.28
C ILE A 311 6.02 12.80 8.11
N SER A 312 6.69 12.36 9.18
CA SER A 312 6.18 11.32 10.08
C SER A 312 4.90 11.76 10.81
N VAL A 313 4.83 13.02 11.24
CA VAL A 313 3.61 13.61 11.84
C VAL A 313 2.49 13.68 10.82
N THR A 314 2.77 14.12 9.59
CA THR A 314 1.79 14.22 8.50
C THR A 314 1.18 12.84 8.22
N ARG A 315 2.00 11.78 8.15
CA ARG A 315 1.53 10.39 7.96
C ARG A 315 0.55 9.98 9.08
N ARG A 316 0.92 10.18 10.35
CA ARG A 316 0.03 9.89 11.50
C ARG A 316 -1.28 10.67 11.46
N ASN A 317 -1.25 11.95 11.09
CA ASN A 317 -2.45 12.78 10.97
C ASN A 317 -3.40 12.24 9.88
N LEU A 318 -2.85 11.78 8.74
CA LEU A 318 -3.63 11.15 7.67
C LEU A 318 -4.25 9.82 8.11
N GLU A 319 -3.54 9.02 8.89
CA GLU A 319 -4.08 7.79 9.52
C GLU A 319 -5.25 8.11 10.45
N GLN A 320 -5.20 9.24 11.17
CA GLN A 320 -6.25 9.76 12.04
C GLN A 320 -7.35 10.53 11.30
N ASN A 321 -7.44 10.39 9.96
CA ASN A 321 -8.45 11.02 9.11
C ASN A 321 -8.35 12.55 8.99
N ALA A 322 -7.19 13.16 9.20
CA ALA A 322 -7.01 14.56 8.84
C ALA A 322 -7.23 14.79 7.33
N ALA A 323 -7.71 15.98 6.98
CA ALA A 323 -7.89 16.38 5.58
C ALA A 323 -6.53 16.40 4.85
N PRO A 324 -6.37 15.64 3.75
CA PRO A 324 -5.08 15.50 3.07
C PRO A 324 -4.44 16.83 2.66
N LEU A 325 -5.23 17.76 2.16
CA LEU A 325 -4.74 19.08 1.75
C LEU A 325 -4.11 19.83 2.92
N LEU A 326 -4.80 19.94 4.05
CA LEU A 326 -4.30 20.66 5.23
C LEU A 326 -3.04 20.01 5.81
N ALA A 327 -2.99 18.66 5.82
CA ALA A 327 -1.82 17.93 6.29
C ALA A 327 -0.59 18.18 5.41
N LEU A 328 -0.76 18.21 4.09
CA LEU A 328 0.31 18.50 3.13
C LEU A 328 0.70 19.98 3.11
N GLU A 329 -0.25 20.92 3.24
CA GLU A 329 0.06 22.35 3.39
C GLU A 329 0.94 22.59 4.61
N SER A 330 0.61 22.00 5.76
CA SER A 330 1.42 22.09 6.98
C SER A 330 2.84 21.54 6.77
N LEU A 331 2.98 20.42 6.05
CA LEU A 331 4.29 19.86 5.69
C LEU A 331 5.07 20.81 4.77
N MET A 332 4.44 21.30 3.70
CA MET A 332 5.11 22.16 2.71
C MET A 332 5.50 23.51 3.31
N ILE A 333 4.69 24.07 4.21
CA ILE A 333 5.05 25.29 4.97
C ILE A 333 6.29 25.02 5.83
N THR A 334 6.41 23.84 6.44
CA THR A 334 7.63 23.46 7.18
C THR A 334 8.85 23.40 6.26
N VAL A 335 8.69 22.88 5.03
CA VAL A 335 9.75 22.86 4.00
C VAL A 335 10.15 24.29 3.64
N ALA A 336 9.19 25.20 3.43
CA ALA A 336 9.44 26.60 3.08
C ALA A 336 10.18 27.35 4.21
N ASN A 337 9.70 27.22 5.44
CA ASN A 337 10.22 28.00 6.58
C ASN A 337 11.42 27.34 7.26
N GLY A 338 11.60 26.03 7.09
CA GLY A 338 12.70 25.29 7.67
C GLY A 338 12.72 25.19 9.19
N SER A 339 11.63 25.53 9.84
CA SER A 339 11.44 25.35 11.27
C SER A 339 10.34 24.33 11.52
N ALA A 340 10.67 23.30 12.33
CA ALA A 340 9.63 22.56 13.03
C ALA A 340 8.99 23.51 14.06
N PRO A 341 7.68 23.47 14.29
CA PRO A 341 7.05 24.23 15.35
C PRO A 341 7.53 23.79 16.72
#